data_75fd9d549a7ccd0418c8670af555a1a0
#
_entry.id   75fd9d549a7ccd0418c8670af555a1a0
#
_cell.length_a   1.000
_cell.length_b   1.000
_cell.length_c   1.000
_cell.angle_alpha   90.00
_cell.angle_beta   90.00
_cell.angle_gamma   90.00
#
_symmetry.space_group_name_H-M   'P 1'
#
loop_
_entity.id
_entity.type
_entity.pdbx_description
1 polymer ?
#
loop_
_entity_poly.entity_id
_entity_poly.type
_entity_poly.pdbx_seq_one_letter_code
_entity_poly.pdbx_strand_id
1 'polypeptide(L)'
;KAKPGGAYSWTFFSTSEVENGLRVRYQAPPEDRQPLITATNATYAERVTCFRAFDSLDDATSDHVALIQGRFAVAWPHVLTPDPEAYAHALKYARYFTADANQYAAVMRQKHKRFLVESRGWKADA
;
A
#
# COMPACT_ATOMS: atom_id res chain seq x y z
N LYS A 1 14.92 2.50 -9.34
CA LYS A 1 15.39 3.75 -9.96
C LYS A 1 14.99 4.92 -9.08
N ALA A 2 15.96 5.71 -8.63
CA ALA A 2 15.69 6.85 -7.76
C ALA A 2 14.87 7.91 -8.51
N LYS A 3 13.84 8.43 -7.84
CA LYS A 3 13.07 9.56 -8.36
C LYS A 3 13.78 10.84 -7.95
N PRO A 4 14.02 11.78 -8.88
CA PRO A 4 14.63 13.06 -8.53
C PRO A 4 13.85 13.77 -7.42
N GLY A 5 14.53 14.17 -6.35
CA GLY A 5 13.93 14.82 -5.19
C GLY A 5 13.02 13.94 -4.35
N GLY A 6 12.94 12.64 -4.64
CA GLY A 6 12.11 11.70 -3.89
C GLY A 6 12.92 10.85 -2.91
N ALA A 7 12.26 10.38 -1.86
CA ALA A 7 12.82 9.48 -0.86
C ALA A 7 12.65 8.01 -1.24
N TYR A 8 12.33 7.71 -2.48
CA TYR A 8 12.06 6.34 -2.94
C TYR A 8 12.58 6.08 -4.34
N SER A 9 12.76 4.81 -4.64
CA SER A 9 13.02 4.26 -5.97
C SER A 9 11.85 3.38 -6.42
N TRP A 10 11.98 2.75 -7.58
CA TRP A 10 10.99 1.81 -8.10
C TRP A 10 11.54 0.40 -8.09
N THR A 11 10.70 -0.55 -7.75
CA THR A 11 11.01 -1.98 -7.80
C THR A 11 9.83 -2.76 -8.37
N PHE A 12 10.07 -4.00 -8.80
CA PHE A 12 9.04 -4.84 -9.39
C PHE A 12 8.87 -6.12 -8.58
N PHE A 13 7.62 -6.48 -8.29
CA PHE A 13 7.27 -7.74 -7.67
C PHE A 13 6.08 -8.36 -8.39
N SER A 14 6.10 -9.69 -8.57
CA SER A 14 4.91 -10.40 -9.00
C SER A 14 3.81 -10.25 -7.95
N THR A 15 2.59 -10.04 -8.39
CA THR A 15 1.45 -9.75 -7.52
C THR A 15 0.17 -10.36 -8.07
N SER A 16 -0.87 -10.35 -7.25
CA SER A 16 -2.21 -10.76 -7.65
C SER A 16 -3.20 -9.65 -7.38
N GLU A 17 -4.15 -9.49 -8.31
CA GLU A 17 -5.25 -8.56 -8.18
C GLU A 17 -6.58 -9.29 -8.34
N VAL A 18 -7.65 -8.76 -7.76
CA VAL A 18 -8.99 -9.27 -7.99
C VAL A 18 -9.67 -8.36 -9.02
N GLU A 19 -9.98 -8.91 -10.19
CA GLU A 19 -10.59 -8.20 -11.30
C GLU A 19 -11.85 -8.94 -11.72
N ASN A 20 -12.99 -8.26 -11.72
CA ASN A 20 -14.29 -8.86 -12.04
C ASN A 20 -14.58 -10.11 -11.20
N GLY A 21 -14.20 -10.09 -9.92
CA GLY A 21 -14.40 -11.21 -9.01
C GLY A 21 -13.40 -12.36 -9.15
N LEU A 22 -12.46 -12.27 -10.09
CA LEU A 22 -11.45 -13.29 -10.33
C LEU A 22 -10.07 -12.82 -9.90
N ARG A 23 -9.30 -13.73 -9.30
CA ARG A 23 -7.90 -13.46 -8.98
C ARG A 23 -7.05 -13.59 -10.24
N VAL A 24 -6.40 -12.49 -10.61
CA VAL A 24 -5.49 -12.43 -11.75
C VAL A 24 -4.08 -12.25 -11.22
N ARG A 25 -3.14 -13.09 -11.70
CA ARG A 25 -1.74 -13.00 -11.31
C ARG A 25 -0.95 -12.28 -12.40
N TYR A 26 -0.13 -11.34 -11.95
CA TYR A 26 0.77 -10.57 -12.81
C TYR A 26 2.22 -10.91 -12.44
N GLN A 27 3.00 -11.27 -13.44
CA GLN A 27 4.43 -11.56 -13.26
C GLN A 27 5.24 -10.28 -13.36
N ALA A 28 6.22 -10.13 -12.46
CA ALA A 28 7.20 -9.07 -12.59
C ALA A 28 7.97 -9.21 -13.91
N PRO A 29 8.33 -8.10 -14.57
CA PRO A 29 9.13 -8.18 -15.79
C PRO A 29 10.52 -8.77 -15.51
N PRO A 30 11.16 -9.40 -16.52
CA PRO A 30 12.54 -9.88 -16.37
C PRO A 30 13.49 -8.75 -15.93
N GLU A 31 14.55 -9.11 -15.20
CA GLU A 31 15.49 -8.14 -14.65
C GLU A 31 16.13 -7.24 -15.71
N ASP A 32 16.44 -7.78 -16.88
CA ASP A 32 17.03 -7.02 -17.99
C ASP A 32 16.03 -6.04 -18.63
N ARG A 33 14.74 -6.31 -18.54
CA ARG A 33 13.69 -5.42 -19.01
C ARG A 33 13.43 -4.26 -18.06
N GLN A 34 13.59 -4.47 -16.74
CA GLN A 34 13.19 -3.49 -15.72
C GLN A 34 13.83 -2.11 -15.91
N PRO A 35 15.15 -1.97 -16.18
CA PRO A 35 15.76 -0.65 -16.39
C PRO A 35 15.25 0.11 -17.60
N LEU A 36 14.63 -0.58 -18.56
CA LEU A 36 14.14 -0.01 -19.81
C LEU A 36 12.70 0.51 -19.69
N ILE A 37 12.00 0.19 -18.61
CA ILE A 37 10.60 0.56 -18.44
C ILE A 37 10.49 2.03 -18.01
N THR A 38 9.61 2.75 -18.72
CA THR A 38 9.29 4.15 -18.45
C THR A 38 7.78 4.31 -18.28
N ALA A 39 7.36 5.49 -17.84
CA ALA A 39 5.93 5.79 -17.73
C ALA A 39 5.17 5.69 -19.05
N THR A 40 5.85 5.90 -20.18
CA THR A 40 5.23 5.90 -21.50
C THR A 40 5.26 4.55 -22.20
N ASN A 41 6.25 3.70 -21.92
CA ASN A 41 6.38 2.40 -22.59
C ASN A 41 5.88 1.21 -21.74
N ALA A 42 5.53 1.44 -20.48
CA ALA A 42 5.12 0.38 -19.57
C ALA A 42 3.81 -0.27 -20.02
N THR A 43 3.77 -1.59 -20.06
CA THR A 43 2.53 -2.34 -20.22
C THR A 43 1.68 -2.24 -18.95
N TYR A 44 0.41 -2.65 -19.03
CA TYR A 44 -0.44 -2.69 -17.84
C TYR A 44 0.14 -3.61 -16.75
N ALA A 45 0.59 -4.81 -17.12
CA ALA A 45 1.21 -5.77 -16.20
C ALA A 45 2.48 -5.19 -15.55
N GLU A 46 3.29 -4.46 -16.30
CA GLU A 46 4.48 -3.79 -15.77
C GLU A 46 4.11 -2.70 -14.77
N ARG A 47 3.06 -1.94 -15.03
CA ARG A 47 2.59 -0.93 -14.07
C ARG A 47 2.05 -1.55 -12.79
N VAL A 48 1.25 -2.61 -12.91
CA VAL A 48 0.66 -3.30 -11.75
C VAL A 48 1.74 -3.90 -10.85
N THR A 49 2.84 -4.37 -11.42
CA THR A 49 3.93 -5.00 -10.66
C THR A 49 5.01 -4.01 -10.19
N CYS A 50 4.87 -2.71 -10.49
CA CYS A 50 5.83 -1.68 -10.12
C CYS A 50 5.44 -1.03 -8.79
N PHE A 51 6.33 -1.10 -7.82
CA PHE A 51 6.10 -0.56 -6.47
C PHE A 51 7.20 0.43 -6.07
N ARG A 52 6.86 1.34 -5.20
CA ARG A 52 7.84 2.22 -4.56
C ARG A 52 8.70 1.43 -3.60
N ALA A 53 10.01 1.69 -3.63
CA ALA A 53 10.98 1.16 -2.68
C ALA A 53 11.66 2.31 -1.96
N PHE A 54 11.87 2.17 -0.66
CA PHE A 54 12.39 3.22 0.20
C PHE A 54 13.70 2.78 0.87
N ASP A 55 14.57 3.74 1.15
CA ASP A 55 15.83 3.48 1.84
C ASP A 55 15.64 3.24 3.33
N SER A 56 14.53 3.72 3.90
CA SER A 56 14.23 3.57 5.32
C SER A 56 12.75 3.31 5.57
N LEU A 57 12.45 2.71 6.71
CA LEU A 57 11.07 2.52 7.16
C LEU A 57 10.39 3.87 7.41
N ASP A 58 11.13 4.86 7.92
CA ASP A 58 10.59 6.21 8.15
C ASP A 58 10.13 6.86 6.85
N ASP A 59 10.91 6.74 5.78
CA ASP A 59 10.53 7.26 4.47
C ASP A 59 9.29 6.55 3.92
N ALA A 60 9.22 5.23 4.06
CA ALA A 60 8.05 4.46 3.64
C ALA A 60 6.80 4.85 4.42
N THR A 61 6.93 5.01 5.74
CA THR A 61 5.82 5.41 6.61
C THR A 61 5.33 6.81 6.28
N SER A 62 6.23 7.76 6.10
CA SER A 62 5.88 9.15 5.75
C SER A 62 5.16 9.22 4.40
N ASP A 63 5.62 8.47 3.41
CA ASP A 63 4.98 8.39 2.10
C ASP A 63 3.58 7.79 2.21
N HIS A 64 3.42 6.72 2.99
CA HIS A 64 2.13 6.07 3.18
C HIS A 64 1.14 6.99 3.90
N VAL A 65 1.55 7.66 4.96
CA VAL A 65 0.71 8.63 5.68
C VAL A 65 0.26 9.75 4.75
N ALA A 66 1.18 10.31 3.96
CA ALA A 66 0.85 11.36 2.99
C ALA A 66 -0.15 10.87 1.93
N LEU A 67 -0.02 9.63 1.47
CA LEU A 67 -0.95 9.03 0.52
C LEU A 67 -2.36 8.91 1.10
N ILE A 68 -2.48 8.44 2.34
CA ILE A 68 -3.78 8.29 3.00
C ILE A 68 -4.40 9.65 3.29
N GLN A 69 -3.62 10.62 3.78
CA GLN A 69 -4.10 11.98 4.05
C GLN A 69 -4.56 12.72 2.79
N GLY A 70 -3.94 12.44 1.65
CA GLY A 70 -4.21 13.10 0.39
C GLY A 70 -5.21 12.34 -0.48
N ARG A 71 -4.72 11.35 -1.21
CA ARG A 71 -5.52 10.63 -2.19
C ARG A 71 -6.65 9.80 -1.58
N PHE A 72 -6.46 9.30 -0.38
CA PHE A 72 -7.44 8.48 0.33
C PHE A 72 -7.95 9.16 1.60
N ALA A 73 -8.14 10.46 1.53
CA ALA A 73 -8.52 11.30 2.67
C ALA A 73 -9.81 10.85 3.37
N VAL A 74 -10.71 10.18 2.65
CA VAL A 74 -11.95 9.61 3.21
C VAL A 74 -11.68 8.59 4.33
N ALA A 75 -10.52 7.93 4.29
CA ALA A 75 -10.11 6.95 5.30
C ALA A 75 -9.38 7.58 6.50
N TRP A 76 -8.87 8.80 6.36
CA TRP A 76 -8.03 9.41 7.38
C TRP A 76 -8.71 9.60 8.73
N PRO A 77 -10.01 10.02 8.82
CA PRO A 77 -10.68 10.13 10.12
C PRO A 77 -10.69 8.84 10.94
N HIS A 78 -10.65 7.68 10.28
CA HIS A 78 -10.64 6.37 10.93
C HIS A 78 -9.24 5.95 11.42
N VAL A 79 -8.22 6.71 11.07
CA VAL A 79 -6.88 6.62 11.66
C VAL A 79 -6.81 7.46 12.93
N LEU A 80 -7.34 8.69 12.88
CA LEU A 80 -7.33 9.63 14.02
C LEU A 80 -8.18 9.13 15.18
N THR A 81 -9.32 8.50 14.89
CA THR A 81 -10.14 7.80 15.86
C THR A 81 -10.15 6.33 15.42
N PRO A 82 -9.24 5.49 15.93
CA PRO A 82 -8.97 4.20 15.34
C PRO A 82 -10.20 3.30 15.22
N ASP A 83 -10.57 3.02 13.99
CA ASP A 83 -11.66 2.11 13.61
C ASP A 83 -11.21 1.30 12.40
N PRO A 84 -10.57 0.14 12.63
CA PRO A 84 -9.99 -0.66 11.53
C PRO A 84 -11.01 -1.10 10.49
N GLU A 85 -12.23 -1.38 10.90
CA GLU A 85 -13.29 -1.81 9.98
C GLU A 85 -13.76 -0.67 9.08
N ALA A 86 -14.06 0.47 9.67
CA ALA A 86 -14.44 1.67 8.91
C ALA A 86 -13.30 2.14 8.00
N TYR A 87 -12.06 2.05 8.47
CA TYR A 87 -10.87 2.34 7.67
C TYR A 87 -10.79 1.47 6.43
N ALA A 88 -10.95 0.14 6.59
CA ALA A 88 -10.92 -0.80 5.47
C ALA A 88 -12.02 -0.51 4.45
N HIS A 89 -13.24 -0.25 4.90
CA HIS A 89 -14.36 0.06 4.02
C HIS A 89 -14.17 1.39 3.29
N ALA A 90 -13.63 2.41 3.96
CA ALA A 90 -13.32 3.70 3.33
C ALA A 90 -12.25 3.56 2.25
N LEU A 91 -11.21 2.76 2.50
CA LEU A 91 -10.19 2.45 1.50
C LEU A 91 -10.77 1.71 0.30
N LYS A 92 -11.66 0.74 0.52
CA LYS A 92 -12.33 0.02 -0.56
C LYS A 92 -13.19 0.96 -1.40
N TYR A 93 -13.95 1.82 -0.76
CA TYR A 93 -14.75 2.85 -1.43
C TYR A 93 -13.88 3.74 -2.31
N ALA A 94 -12.71 4.14 -1.83
CA ALA A 94 -11.75 4.97 -2.56
C ALA A 94 -10.88 4.18 -3.55
N ARG A 95 -11.15 2.89 -3.73
CA ARG A 95 -10.46 2.00 -4.68
C ARG A 95 -8.96 1.80 -4.38
N TYR A 96 -8.61 1.79 -3.10
CA TYR A 96 -7.24 1.50 -2.67
C TYR A 96 -6.86 0.04 -2.92
N PHE A 97 -7.82 -0.89 -2.81
CA PHE A 97 -7.61 -2.31 -3.03
C PHE A 97 -8.80 -2.94 -3.78
N THR A 98 -8.56 -4.13 -4.36
CA THR A 98 -9.55 -4.85 -5.17
C THR A 98 -10.18 -6.04 -4.45
N ALA A 99 -9.56 -6.52 -3.38
CA ALA A 99 -10.03 -7.66 -2.59
C ALA A 99 -11.38 -7.38 -1.90
N ASP A 100 -11.98 -8.41 -1.31
CA ASP A 100 -13.22 -8.29 -0.54
C ASP A 100 -13.02 -7.41 0.69
N ALA A 101 -13.91 -6.42 0.88
CA ALA A 101 -13.78 -5.46 1.95
C ALA A 101 -13.93 -6.10 3.34
N ASN A 102 -14.79 -7.10 3.49
CA ASN A 102 -15.00 -7.76 4.77
C ASN A 102 -13.79 -8.61 5.17
N GLN A 103 -13.16 -9.29 4.21
CA GLN A 103 -11.93 -10.03 4.47
C GLN A 103 -10.79 -9.09 4.85
N TYR A 104 -10.66 -7.99 4.14
CA TYR A 104 -9.64 -6.97 4.45
C TYR A 104 -9.87 -6.37 5.83
N ALA A 105 -11.12 -6.04 6.17
CA ALA A 105 -11.50 -5.51 7.47
C ALA A 105 -11.18 -6.50 8.60
N ALA A 106 -11.42 -7.80 8.39
CA ALA A 106 -11.09 -8.83 9.37
C ALA A 106 -9.58 -8.88 9.65
N VAL A 107 -8.76 -8.83 8.60
CA VAL A 107 -7.30 -8.78 8.74
C VAL A 107 -6.86 -7.52 9.47
N MET A 108 -7.43 -6.37 9.14
CA MET A 108 -7.10 -5.09 9.80
C MET A 108 -7.46 -5.10 11.28
N ARG A 109 -8.62 -5.65 11.64
CA ARG A 109 -9.02 -5.80 13.06
C ARG A 109 -8.02 -6.68 13.81
N GLN A 110 -7.61 -7.77 13.21
CA GLN A 110 -6.67 -8.70 13.82
C GLN A 110 -5.29 -8.05 14.04
N LYS A 111 -4.79 -7.34 13.05
CA LYS A 111 -3.53 -6.60 13.15
C LYS A 111 -3.59 -5.48 14.18
N HIS A 112 -4.70 -4.77 14.26
CA HIS A 112 -4.90 -3.71 15.25
C HIS A 112 -4.92 -4.27 16.67
N LYS A 113 -5.64 -5.37 16.90
CA LYS A 113 -5.62 -6.08 18.18
C LYS A 113 -4.21 -6.47 18.60
N ARG A 114 -3.47 -7.07 17.69
CA ARG A 114 -2.09 -7.48 17.92
C ARG A 114 -1.20 -6.28 18.24
N PHE A 115 -1.34 -5.21 17.50
CA PHE A 115 -0.61 -3.96 17.74
C PHE A 115 -0.89 -3.41 19.14
N LEU A 116 -2.15 -3.38 19.57
CA LEU A 116 -2.51 -2.89 20.90
C LEU A 116 -1.88 -3.72 22.01
N VAL A 117 -1.76 -5.04 21.83
CA VAL A 117 -1.09 -5.92 22.78
C VAL A 117 0.41 -5.70 22.77
N GLU A 118 1.03 -5.70 21.60
CA GLU A 118 2.49 -5.58 21.46
C GLU A 118 3.01 -4.19 21.84
N SER A 119 2.19 -3.14 21.67
CA SER A 119 2.57 -1.77 21.99
C SER A 119 2.36 -1.40 23.47
N ARG A 120 1.85 -2.31 24.29
CA ARG A 120 1.71 -2.07 25.73
C ARG A 120 3.07 -1.74 26.34
N GLY A 121 3.11 -0.67 27.10
CA GLY A 121 4.33 -0.20 27.72
C GLY A 121 5.25 0.61 26.84
N TRP A 122 4.92 0.79 25.55
CA TRP A 122 5.64 1.75 24.73
C TRP A 122 5.40 3.16 25.26
N LYS A 123 6.48 3.93 25.33
CA LYS A 123 6.41 5.34 25.71
C LYS A 123 6.72 6.17 24.48
N ALA A 124 5.94 7.23 24.27
CA ALA A 124 6.28 8.21 23.26
C ALA A 124 7.61 8.87 23.66
N ASP A 125 8.49 9.06 22.70
CA ASP A 125 9.71 9.82 22.90
C ASP A 125 9.33 11.28 23.22
N ALA A 126 9.95 11.79 24.25
CA ALA A 126 9.70 13.15 24.68
C ALA A 126 10.27 14.18 23.69
#